data_5bf057a6c88ecffe5402f1637a2d51e3
#
_entry.id   5bf057a6c88ecffe5402f1637a2d51e3
#
_cell.length_a   1.000
_cell.length_b   1.000
_cell.length_c   1.000
_cell.angle_alpha   90.00
_cell.angle_beta   90.00
_cell.angle_gamma   90.00
#
_symmetry.space_group_name_H-M   'P 1'
#
loop_
_entity.id
_entity.type
_entity.pdbx_description
1 polymer ?
#
loop_
_entity_poly.entity_id
_entity_poly.type
_entity_poly.pdbx_seq_one_letter_code
_entity_poly.pdbx_strand_id
1 'polypeptide(L)'
;MMPSDPMYPHVAASRLQLPPGAWGCLLDGLCARFPRISRAQWLDRFGRGRVQDAQGRALDPAQPWQVGLEIRYFREVAHEPVVPFAERIVHHDAHLLVADKPHFLPVVPAGGHVQQTLLARLIAATGNPDLVPLHRLDRLTAGLVLFSTRPGSRDAYQRLFRERRIEKTYEALAPALPATAFPLRYCSRLERGAPFHRMAEVEGAPNSETEVEVIEGTGPVWRYRLRPVTGRKHQLRVHMAALGAPLQGDDLYPTLAPRDAGDYSQPLQLLARTLSFSDPLSGEVRHFCSGLTLKEPSRGSPGRATGADTNAPEA
;
A
#
# COMPACT_ATOMS: atom_id res chain seq x y z
N MET A 1 -16.99 21.73 6.30
CA MET A 1 -17.46 20.45 5.74
C MET A 1 -16.94 20.38 4.32
N MET A 2 -16.11 19.41 3.96
CA MET A 2 -15.66 19.25 2.56
C MET A 2 -16.86 18.80 1.74
N PRO A 3 -17.10 19.33 0.55
CA PRO A 3 -18.14 18.80 -0.33
C PRO A 3 -17.76 17.37 -0.67
N SER A 4 -18.59 16.42 -0.25
CA SER A 4 -18.50 15.04 -0.68
C SER A 4 -18.94 14.99 -2.14
N ASP A 5 -18.18 14.26 -2.95
CA ASP A 5 -18.55 13.98 -4.31
C ASP A 5 -19.85 13.13 -4.35
N PRO A 6 -20.91 13.56 -5.02
CA PRO A 6 -22.14 12.77 -5.13
C PRO A 6 -21.91 11.38 -5.74
N MET A 7 -20.90 11.24 -6.59
CA MET A 7 -20.55 9.96 -7.22
C MET A 7 -19.62 9.11 -6.35
N TYR A 8 -18.83 9.76 -5.45
CA TYR A 8 -17.85 9.10 -4.59
C TYR A 8 -17.86 9.74 -3.18
N PRO A 9 -18.95 9.62 -2.42
CA PRO A 9 -19.18 10.40 -1.18
C PRO A 9 -18.12 10.17 -0.09
N HIS A 10 -17.34 9.09 -0.19
CA HIS A 10 -16.33 8.70 0.79
C HIS A 10 -14.88 8.88 0.29
N VAL A 11 -14.70 9.51 -0.88
CA VAL A 11 -13.37 9.75 -1.45
C VAL A 11 -12.99 11.21 -1.29
N ALA A 12 -11.96 11.44 -0.49
CA ALA A 12 -11.38 12.79 -0.34
C ALA A 12 -10.67 13.23 -1.63
N ALA A 13 -10.77 14.52 -1.95
CA ALA A 13 -10.02 15.12 -3.04
C ALA A 13 -8.50 14.94 -2.84
N SER A 14 -7.80 14.61 -3.91
CA SER A 14 -6.34 14.64 -3.93
C SER A 14 -5.88 16.09 -3.94
N ARG A 15 -4.83 16.41 -3.18
CA ARG A 15 -4.21 17.73 -3.14
C ARG A 15 -2.93 17.74 -3.96
N LEU A 16 -2.72 18.81 -4.69
CA LEU A 16 -1.50 19.05 -5.44
C LEU A 16 -1.09 20.51 -5.30
N GLN A 17 0.09 20.75 -4.75
CA GLN A 17 0.74 22.05 -4.87
C GLN A 17 1.43 22.10 -6.23
N LEU A 18 1.09 23.10 -7.03
CA LEU A 18 1.60 23.23 -8.39
C LEU A 18 3.12 23.48 -8.35
N PRO A 19 3.93 22.59 -8.97
CA PRO A 19 5.37 22.75 -8.98
C PRO A 19 5.81 23.81 -9.99
N PRO A 20 7.08 24.22 -9.96
CA PRO A 20 7.68 24.98 -11.05
C PRO A 20 7.47 24.31 -12.42
N GLY A 21 7.13 25.10 -13.43
CA GLY A 21 6.90 24.62 -14.78
C GLY A 21 6.51 25.76 -15.73
N ALA A 22 6.73 25.58 -17.03
CA ALA A 22 6.53 26.61 -18.06
C ALA A 22 5.25 26.33 -18.88
N TRP A 23 4.14 26.00 -18.23
CA TRP A 23 2.85 25.82 -18.89
C TRP A 23 2.04 27.10 -18.87
N GLY A 24 1.33 27.39 -19.98
CA GLY A 24 0.52 28.60 -20.12
C GLY A 24 -0.72 28.60 -19.21
N CYS A 25 -1.31 27.43 -18.99
CA CYS A 25 -2.55 27.31 -18.20
C CYS A 25 -2.59 26.02 -17.36
N LEU A 26 -3.57 25.95 -16.45
CA LEU A 26 -3.78 24.80 -15.57
C LEU A 26 -3.98 23.50 -16.37
N LEU A 27 -4.80 23.54 -17.40
CA LEU A 27 -5.09 22.35 -18.21
C LEU A 27 -3.84 21.76 -18.85
N ASP A 28 -2.96 22.60 -19.41
CA ASP A 28 -1.73 22.15 -20.07
C ASP A 28 -0.76 21.55 -19.05
N GLY A 29 -0.61 22.20 -17.89
CA GLY A 29 0.24 21.69 -16.80
C GLY A 29 -0.27 20.36 -16.25
N LEU A 30 -1.58 20.22 -16.07
CA LEU A 30 -2.18 18.96 -15.60
C LEU A 30 -2.05 17.83 -16.63
N CYS A 31 -2.25 18.10 -17.92
CA CYS A 31 -2.03 17.11 -18.99
C CYS A 31 -0.58 16.63 -19.01
N ALA A 32 0.38 17.54 -18.92
CA ALA A 32 1.81 17.19 -18.90
C ALA A 32 2.17 16.34 -17.67
N ARG A 33 1.61 16.68 -16.50
CA ARG A 33 1.92 16.00 -15.25
C ARG A 33 1.24 14.64 -15.11
N PHE A 34 0.08 14.47 -15.70
CA PHE A 34 -0.73 13.25 -15.66
C PHE A 34 -1.00 12.68 -17.06
N PRO A 35 0.02 12.18 -17.76
CA PRO A 35 -0.09 11.78 -19.16
C PRO A 35 -1.07 10.63 -19.43
N ARG A 36 -1.50 9.92 -18.36
CA ARG A 36 -2.52 8.86 -18.46
C ARG A 36 -3.96 9.39 -18.46
N ILE A 37 -4.16 10.68 -18.20
CA ILE A 37 -5.47 11.33 -18.20
C ILE A 37 -5.52 12.22 -19.44
N SER A 38 -6.43 11.92 -20.34
CA SER A 38 -6.57 12.68 -21.58
C SER A 38 -7.03 14.14 -21.32
N ARG A 39 -6.73 15.02 -22.27
CA ARG A 39 -7.19 16.42 -22.22
C ARG A 39 -8.72 16.50 -22.10
N ALA A 40 -9.45 15.65 -22.82
CA ALA A 40 -10.90 15.58 -22.77
C ALA A 40 -11.42 15.20 -21.36
N GLN A 41 -10.76 14.23 -20.71
CA GLN A 41 -11.10 13.85 -19.34
C GLN A 41 -10.82 14.96 -18.32
N TRP A 42 -9.76 15.75 -18.52
CA TRP A 42 -9.51 16.92 -17.68
C TRP A 42 -10.58 17.99 -17.89
N LEU A 43 -10.93 18.32 -19.14
CA LEU A 43 -11.99 19.28 -19.45
C LEU A 43 -13.33 18.88 -18.85
N ASP A 44 -13.70 17.59 -18.96
CA ASP A 44 -14.89 17.06 -18.31
C ASP A 44 -14.87 17.25 -16.77
N ARG A 45 -13.71 16.98 -16.12
CA ARG A 45 -13.55 17.22 -14.67
C ARG A 45 -13.67 18.68 -14.31
N PHE A 46 -13.08 19.58 -15.09
CA PHE A 46 -13.24 21.04 -14.89
C PHE A 46 -14.71 21.43 -15.04
N GLY A 47 -15.39 20.99 -16.10
CA GLY A 47 -16.79 21.29 -16.34
C GLY A 47 -17.74 20.81 -15.24
N ARG A 48 -17.41 19.71 -14.56
CA ARG A 48 -18.16 19.18 -13.43
C ARG A 48 -17.70 19.75 -12.08
N GLY A 49 -16.82 20.77 -12.05
CA GLY A 49 -16.31 21.38 -10.82
C GLY A 49 -15.43 20.45 -9.99
N ARG A 50 -14.81 19.43 -10.58
CA ARG A 50 -13.99 18.42 -9.89
C ARG A 50 -12.50 18.80 -9.80
N VAL A 51 -12.13 19.99 -10.25
CA VAL A 51 -10.83 20.63 -10.03
C VAL A 51 -11.10 21.94 -9.31
N GLN A 52 -10.59 22.07 -8.10
CA GLN A 52 -10.95 23.11 -7.15
C GLN A 52 -9.71 23.76 -6.52
N ASP A 53 -9.86 24.96 -5.99
CA ASP A 53 -8.87 25.59 -5.12
C ASP A 53 -8.91 25.00 -3.69
N ALA A 54 -8.04 25.52 -2.81
CA ALA A 54 -7.98 25.13 -1.40
C ALA A 54 -9.29 25.41 -0.63
N GLN A 55 -10.14 26.32 -1.12
CA GLN A 55 -11.44 26.69 -0.53
C GLN A 55 -12.61 25.87 -1.12
N GLY A 56 -12.35 24.99 -2.10
CA GLY A 56 -13.37 24.17 -2.75
C GLY A 56 -14.10 24.86 -3.89
N ARG A 57 -13.63 26.03 -4.37
CA ARG A 57 -14.21 26.72 -5.54
C ARG A 57 -13.66 26.08 -6.82
N ALA A 58 -14.54 25.85 -7.80
CA ALA A 58 -14.14 25.33 -9.09
C ALA A 58 -13.14 26.28 -9.79
N LEU A 59 -12.11 25.68 -10.40
CA LEU A 59 -11.09 26.40 -11.14
C LEU A 59 -11.38 26.35 -12.64
N ASP A 60 -10.94 27.41 -13.35
CA ASP A 60 -11.02 27.49 -14.81
C ASP A 60 -9.83 26.74 -15.45
N PRO A 61 -10.05 25.88 -16.46
CA PRO A 61 -8.97 25.21 -17.17
C PRO A 61 -7.99 26.16 -17.86
N ALA A 62 -8.45 27.35 -18.28
CA ALA A 62 -7.64 28.37 -18.92
C ALA A 62 -6.88 29.27 -17.92
N GLN A 63 -7.15 29.15 -16.61
CA GLN A 63 -6.43 29.90 -15.60
C GLN A 63 -4.91 29.72 -15.73
N PRO A 64 -4.09 30.79 -15.63
CA PRO A 64 -2.63 30.69 -15.72
C PRO A 64 -2.06 29.70 -14.72
N TRP A 65 -1.03 28.97 -15.11
CA TRP A 65 -0.27 28.09 -14.22
C TRP A 65 0.44 28.93 -13.16
N GLN A 66 0.09 28.75 -11.91
CA GLN A 66 0.65 29.50 -10.78
C GLN A 66 1.40 28.56 -9.85
N VAL A 67 2.73 28.68 -9.81
CA VAL A 67 3.61 27.89 -8.92
C VAL A 67 3.19 28.11 -7.46
N GLY A 68 3.09 27.02 -6.71
CA GLY A 68 2.70 27.07 -5.29
C GLY A 68 1.19 27.09 -5.02
N LEU A 69 0.34 27.30 -6.04
CA LEU A 69 -1.11 27.18 -5.87
C LEU A 69 -1.47 25.75 -5.44
N GLU A 70 -2.19 25.61 -4.32
CA GLU A 70 -2.79 24.31 -3.96
C GLU A 70 -4.09 24.13 -4.73
N ILE A 71 -4.14 23.03 -5.49
CA ILE A 71 -5.37 22.59 -6.14
C ILE A 71 -5.84 21.26 -5.53
N ARG A 72 -7.15 21.05 -5.59
CA ARG A 72 -7.82 19.80 -5.22
C ARG A 72 -8.47 19.21 -6.45
N TYR A 73 -8.30 17.91 -6.65
CA TYR A 73 -8.96 17.21 -7.73
C TYR A 73 -9.42 15.83 -7.28
N PHE A 74 -10.55 15.40 -7.80
CA PHE A 74 -11.09 14.09 -7.50
C PHE A 74 -10.57 13.07 -8.52
N ARG A 75 -10.02 11.98 -8.00
CA ARG A 75 -9.62 10.84 -8.84
C ARG A 75 -10.85 10.10 -9.30
N GLU A 76 -10.83 9.66 -10.53
CA GLU A 76 -11.88 8.87 -11.15
C GLU A 76 -11.24 7.76 -11.95
N VAL A 77 -11.87 6.60 -11.92
CA VAL A 77 -11.54 5.44 -12.74
C VAL A 77 -12.82 4.95 -13.41
N ALA A 78 -12.76 4.70 -14.70
CA ALA A 78 -13.93 4.28 -15.47
C ALA A 78 -14.45 2.91 -15.02
N HIS A 79 -13.55 2.03 -14.61
CA HIS A 79 -13.86 0.71 -14.09
C HIS A 79 -12.93 0.38 -12.93
N GLU A 80 -13.49 0.16 -11.76
CA GLU A 80 -12.73 -0.18 -10.56
C GLU A 80 -13.01 -1.63 -10.17
N PRO A 81 -11.99 -2.51 -10.19
CA PRO A 81 -12.19 -3.90 -9.80
C PRO A 81 -12.55 -3.99 -8.32
N VAL A 82 -13.59 -4.74 -8.02
CA VAL A 82 -13.99 -5.01 -6.63
C VAL A 82 -12.95 -5.90 -5.96
N VAL A 83 -12.46 -5.50 -4.80
CA VAL A 83 -11.61 -6.35 -3.95
C VAL A 83 -12.53 -7.17 -3.03
N PRO A 84 -12.63 -8.51 -3.24
CA PRO A 84 -13.66 -9.35 -2.60
C PRO A 84 -13.30 -9.76 -1.15
N PHE A 85 -12.43 -9.04 -0.50
CA PHE A 85 -11.97 -9.31 0.87
C PHE A 85 -12.38 -8.16 1.78
N ALA A 86 -12.96 -8.49 2.94
CA ALA A 86 -13.35 -7.51 3.94
C ALA A 86 -12.17 -7.16 4.86
N GLU A 87 -12.10 -5.90 5.22
CA GLU A 87 -11.30 -5.41 6.34
C GLU A 87 -12.03 -5.63 7.66
N ARG A 88 -11.28 -5.58 8.77
CA ARG A 88 -11.84 -5.65 10.12
C ARG A 88 -11.34 -4.48 10.96
N ILE A 89 -12.23 -3.79 11.66
CA ILE A 89 -11.86 -2.82 12.69
C ILE A 89 -11.45 -3.60 13.94
N VAL A 90 -10.21 -3.45 14.37
CA VAL A 90 -9.64 -4.10 15.57
C VAL A 90 -9.85 -3.23 16.81
N HIS A 91 -9.77 -1.91 16.62
CA HIS A 91 -9.96 -0.91 17.67
C HIS A 91 -10.52 0.38 17.09
N HIS A 92 -11.37 1.07 17.84
CA HIS A 92 -11.87 2.38 17.46
C HIS A 92 -12.21 3.17 18.72
N ASP A 93 -11.54 4.31 18.91
CA ASP A 93 -11.85 5.29 19.96
C ASP A 93 -11.91 6.72 19.40
N ALA A 94 -11.95 7.72 20.28
CA ALA A 94 -12.07 9.13 19.88
C ALA A 94 -10.87 9.67 19.08
N HIS A 95 -9.71 9.01 19.13
CA HIS A 95 -8.44 9.50 18.58
C HIS A 95 -7.80 8.55 17.57
N LEU A 96 -8.05 7.25 17.70
CA LEU A 96 -7.39 6.20 16.97
C LEU A 96 -8.37 5.15 16.44
N LEU A 97 -8.19 4.73 15.19
CA LEU A 97 -8.79 3.53 14.63
C LEU A 97 -7.69 2.62 14.13
N VAL A 98 -7.76 1.34 14.49
CA VAL A 98 -6.86 0.30 14.01
C VAL A 98 -7.65 -0.68 13.17
N ALA A 99 -7.26 -0.85 11.92
CA ALA A 99 -7.90 -1.78 11.00
C ALA A 99 -6.95 -2.89 10.59
N ASP A 100 -7.49 -4.09 10.45
CA ASP A 100 -6.83 -5.26 9.87
C ASP A 100 -7.16 -5.31 8.39
N LYS A 101 -6.19 -4.97 7.56
CA LYS A 101 -6.31 -4.82 6.11
C LYS A 101 -6.11 -6.15 5.42
N PRO A 102 -7.02 -6.62 4.56
CA PRO A 102 -6.79 -7.82 3.75
C PRO A 102 -5.69 -7.57 2.70
N HIS A 103 -5.18 -8.65 2.11
CA HIS A 103 -4.37 -8.59 0.89
C HIS A 103 -5.14 -7.87 -0.23
N PHE A 104 -4.42 -7.34 -1.21
CA PHE A 104 -4.93 -6.70 -2.44
C PHE A 104 -5.67 -5.37 -2.26
N LEU A 105 -6.05 -4.99 -1.05
CA LEU A 105 -6.73 -3.73 -0.77
C LEU A 105 -5.70 -2.60 -0.56
N PRO A 106 -5.68 -1.53 -1.37
CA PRO A 106 -4.84 -0.37 -1.09
C PRO A 106 -5.30 0.37 0.18
N VAL A 107 -4.39 1.01 0.90
CA VAL A 107 -4.75 1.84 2.07
C VAL A 107 -5.46 3.12 1.63
N VAL A 108 -4.96 3.77 0.58
CA VAL A 108 -5.47 5.04 0.03
C VAL A 108 -5.58 4.96 -1.49
N PRO A 109 -6.31 5.87 -2.15
CA PRO A 109 -6.43 5.88 -3.60
C PRO A 109 -5.08 5.80 -4.31
N ALA A 110 -4.91 4.75 -5.13
CA ALA A 110 -3.69 4.47 -5.87
C ALA A 110 -3.99 3.64 -7.13
N GLY A 111 -3.33 3.96 -8.25
CA GLY A 111 -3.53 3.26 -9.52
C GLY A 111 -4.99 3.29 -9.96
N GLY A 112 -5.57 2.14 -10.24
CA GLY A 112 -6.96 1.95 -10.63
C GLY A 112 -7.95 1.83 -9.46
N HIS A 113 -7.55 2.11 -8.23
CA HIS A 113 -8.39 2.02 -7.04
C HIS A 113 -8.65 3.40 -6.45
N VAL A 114 -9.91 3.74 -6.26
CA VAL A 114 -10.38 5.01 -5.69
C VAL A 114 -11.33 4.75 -4.51
N GLN A 115 -12.40 4.00 -4.73
CA GLN A 115 -13.36 3.58 -3.70
C GLN A 115 -12.93 2.27 -3.01
N GLN A 116 -12.37 1.35 -3.79
CA GLN A 116 -11.85 0.08 -3.27
C GLN A 116 -10.51 0.31 -2.56
N THR A 117 -10.55 1.10 -1.48
CA THR A 117 -9.42 1.39 -0.60
C THR A 117 -9.85 1.24 0.86
N LEU A 118 -8.90 0.88 1.72
CA LEU A 118 -9.19 0.75 3.16
C LEU A 118 -9.76 2.04 3.73
N LEU A 119 -9.18 3.21 3.38
CA LEU A 119 -9.66 4.50 3.86
C LEU A 119 -11.12 4.77 3.44
N ALA A 120 -11.47 4.59 2.16
CA ALA A 120 -12.82 4.85 1.68
C ALA A 120 -13.86 3.93 2.34
N ARG A 121 -13.53 2.64 2.50
CA ARG A 121 -14.39 1.67 3.18
C ARG A 121 -14.59 2.01 4.66
N LEU A 122 -13.51 2.41 5.36
CA LEU A 122 -13.60 2.82 6.77
C LEU A 122 -14.39 4.12 6.95
N ILE A 123 -14.24 5.10 6.06
CA ILE A 123 -15.07 6.32 6.06
C ILE A 123 -16.54 5.95 5.88
N ALA A 124 -16.85 5.06 4.94
CA ALA A 124 -18.22 4.58 4.73
C ALA A 124 -18.80 3.85 5.96
N ALA A 125 -18.00 3.00 6.59
CA ALA A 125 -18.40 2.21 7.76
C ALA A 125 -18.57 3.04 9.03
N THR A 126 -17.74 4.07 9.23
CA THR A 126 -17.74 4.87 10.47
C THR A 126 -18.47 6.21 10.35
N GLY A 127 -18.74 6.68 9.13
CA GLY A 127 -19.27 8.01 8.88
C GLY A 127 -18.28 9.15 9.20
N ASN A 128 -17.01 8.85 9.47
CA ASN A 128 -16.01 9.85 9.87
C ASN A 128 -15.14 10.32 8.68
N PRO A 129 -15.39 11.52 8.12
CA PRO A 129 -14.62 12.05 6.99
C PRO A 129 -13.21 12.54 7.39
N ASP A 130 -12.93 12.68 8.70
CA ASP A 130 -11.62 13.10 9.22
C ASP A 130 -10.62 11.98 9.36
N LEU A 131 -11.00 10.73 9.03
CA LEU A 131 -10.09 9.60 9.03
C LEU A 131 -8.90 9.84 8.10
N VAL A 132 -7.69 9.66 8.64
CA VAL A 132 -6.43 9.76 7.88
C VAL A 132 -5.51 8.63 8.32
N PRO A 133 -4.95 7.85 7.40
CA PRO A 133 -3.98 6.83 7.76
C PRO A 133 -2.70 7.47 8.30
N LEU A 134 -2.20 6.96 9.41
CA LEU A 134 -0.96 7.41 10.05
C LEU A 134 0.27 6.80 9.38
N HIS A 135 0.10 5.65 8.74
CA HIS A 135 1.09 4.97 7.90
C HIS A 135 0.39 4.17 6.78
N ARG A 136 1.17 3.52 5.94
CA ARG A 136 0.63 2.73 4.84
C ARG A 136 1.30 1.36 4.77
N LEU A 137 0.54 0.38 4.32
CA LEU A 137 1.01 -0.89 3.79
C LEU A 137 0.90 -0.89 2.27
N ASP A 138 1.71 -1.69 1.61
CA ASP A 138 1.55 -1.95 0.17
C ASP A 138 0.19 -2.62 -0.11
N ARG A 139 -0.32 -2.48 -1.33
CA ARG A 139 -1.59 -3.08 -1.74
C ARG A 139 -1.65 -4.58 -1.42
N LEU A 140 -0.57 -5.30 -1.67
CA LEU A 140 -0.49 -6.75 -1.49
C LEU A 140 -0.20 -7.18 -0.03
N THR A 141 0.37 -6.32 0.80
CA THR A 141 0.67 -6.62 2.21
C THR A 141 -0.62 -6.56 3.03
N ALA A 142 -0.87 -7.59 3.83
CA ALA A 142 -1.98 -7.62 4.77
C ALA A 142 -1.58 -7.14 6.17
N GLY A 143 -2.56 -6.92 7.05
CA GLY A 143 -2.36 -6.66 8.48
C GLY A 143 -2.68 -5.24 8.93
N LEU A 144 -2.16 -4.88 10.09
CA LEU A 144 -2.59 -3.71 10.86
C LEU A 144 -2.22 -2.38 10.23
N VAL A 145 -3.21 -1.48 10.14
CA VAL A 145 -3.03 -0.07 9.74
C VAL A 145 -3.70 0.84 10.76
N LEU A 146 -2.97 1.86 11.22
CA LEU A 146 -3.45 2.88 12.14
C LEU A 146 -4.00 4.09 11.39
N PHE A 147 -5.12 4.62 11.87
CA PHE A 147 -5.76 5.82 11.38
C PHE A 147 -5.99 6.80 12.53
N SER A 148 -5.76 8.08 12.28
CA SER A 148 -6.24 9.15 13.17
C SER A 148 -7.71 9.40 12.87
N THR A 149 -8.54 9.47 13.92
CA THR A 149 -9.98 9.79 13.82
C THR A 149 -10.26 11.28 13.98
N ARG A 150 -9.31 12.05 14.52
CA ARG A 150 -9.50 13.46 14.88
C ARG A 150 -8.30 14.32 14.47
N PRO A 151 -8.50 15.47 13.78
CA PRO A 151 -7.41 16.35 13.37
C PRO A 151 -6.54 16.84 14.53
N GLY A 152 -7.15 17.19 15.68
CA GLY A 152 -6.43 17.78 16.82
C GLY A 152 -5.42 16.86 17.51
N SER A 153 -5.56 15.55 17.40
CA SER A 153 -4.60 14.55 17.96
C SER A 153 -3.65 13.97 16.92
N ARG A 154 -3.87 14.24 15.65
CA ARG A 154 -3.17 13.59 14.54
C ARG A 154 -1.65 13.73 14.60
N ASP A 155 -1.14 14.94 14.89
CA ASP A 155 0.32 15.17 14.93
C ASP A 155 1.00 14.36 16.04
N ALA A 156 0.36 14.21 17.19
CA ALA A 156 0.90 13.41 18.30
C ALA A 156 1.15 11.96 17.87
N TYR A 157 0.19 11.32 17.18
CA TYR A 157 0.36 9.96 16.66
C TYR A 157 1.32 9.89 15.46
N GLN A 158 1.32 10.89 14.57
CA GLN A 158 2.29 10.94 13.46
C GLN A 158 3.73 11.07 13.95
N ARG A 159 3.93 11.77 15.07
CA ARG A 159 5.24 11.91 15.71
C ARG A 159 5.82 10.57 16.12
N LEU A 160 5.02 9.61 16.59
CA LEU A 160 5.48 8.26 16.91
C LEU A 160 6.17 7.57 15.73
N PHE A 161 5.65 7.77 14.51
CA PHE A 161 6.27 7.22 13.29
C PHE A 161 7.55 7.98 12.91
N ARG A 162 7.54 9.32 13.01
CA ARG A 162 8.72 10.15 12.71
C ARG A 162 9.88 9.83 13.65
N GLU A 163 9.57 9.61 14.92
CA GLU A 163 10.54 9.31 15.98
C GLU A 163 10.84 7.81 16.15
N ARG A 164 10.24 6.95 15.31
CA ARG A 164 10.39 5.48 15.34
C ARG A 164 10.03 4.86 16.69
N ARG A 165 9.03 5.40 17.36
CA ARG A 165 8.54 4.95 18.69
C ARG A 165 7.41 3.93 18.58
N ILE A 166 7.14 3.39 17.39
CA ILE A 166 6.21 2.31 17.14
C ILE A 166 7.01 1.06 16.79
N GLU A 167 6.90 0.05 17.64
CA GLU A 167 7.39 -1.28 17.34
C GLU A 167 6.43 -1.98 16.37
N LYS A 168 6.98 -2.53 15.32
CA LYS A 168 6.24 -3.22 14.26
C LYS A 168 6.84 -4.60 14.05
N THR A 169 6.01 -5.60 14.08
CA THR A 169 6.43 -6.96 13.73
C THR A 169 5.63 -7.44 12.52
N TYR A 170 6.34 -8.03 11.59
CA TYR A 170 5.75 -8.66 10.41
C TYR A 170 6.05 -10.16 10.44
N GLU A 171 5.13 -10.95 9.88
CA GLU A 171 5.37 -12.34 9.51
C GLU A 171 5.48 -12.45 7.99
N ALA A 172 6.35 -13.35 7.54
CA ALA A 172 6.56 -13.60 6.13
C ALA A 172 6.79 -15.09 5.86
N LEU A 173 6.33 -15.59 4.71
CA LEU A 173 6.71 -16.91 4.18
C LEU A 173 7.65 -16.74 2.99
N ALA A 174 8.78 -17.38 3.04
CA ALA A 174 9.83 -17.29 2.03
C ALA A 174 10.64 -18.62 1.97
N PRO A 175 11.43 -18.85 0.92
CA PRO A 175 12.34 -19.98 0.86
C PRO A 175 13.24 -20.08 2.09
N ALA A 176 13.59 -21.33 2.44
CA ALA A 176 14.50 -21.64 3.53
C ALA A 176 15.90 -21.05 3.29
N LEU A 177 16.56 -20.57 4.35
CA LEU A 177 17.95 -20.10 4.35
C LEU A 177 18.81 -20.88 5.37
N PRO A 178 19.00 -22.18 5.20
CA PRO A 178 19.64 -23.06 6.21
C PRO A 178 21.10 -22.72 6.48
N ALA A 179 21.78 -22.08 5.53
CA ALA A 179 23.17 -21.65 5.69
C ALA A 179 23.34 -20.27 6.37
N THR A 180 22.22 -19.60 6.70
CA THR A 180 22.24 -18.26 7.30
C THR A 180 22.03 -18.34 8.81
N ALA A 181 22.89 -17.71 9.59
CA ALA A 181 22.69 -17.60 11.03
C ALA A 181 21.63 -16.54 11.37
N PHE A 182 20.71 -16.89 12.27
CA PHE A 182 19.67 -16.00 12.76
C PHE A 182 19.73 -15.85 14.28
N PRO A 183 19.30 -14.71 14.88
CA PRO A 183 18.76 -13.54 14.20
C PRO A 183 19.82 -12.78 13.41
N LEU A 184 19.43 -12.15 12.33
CA LEU A 184 20.32 -11.30 11.54
C LEU A 184 19.76 -9.89 11.41
N ARG A 185 20.67 -8.91 11.25
CA ARG A 185 20.35 -7.52 10.97
C ARG A 185 20.81 -7.19 9.57
N TYR A 186 19.84 -6.86 8.70
CA TYR A 186 20.11 -6.54 7.31
C TYR A 186 19.99 -5.04 7.07
N CYS A 187 21.04 -4.44 6.56
CA CYS A 187 21.13 -3.00 6.28
C CYS A 187 21.51 -2.77 4.83
N SER A 188 20.78 -1.90 4.15
CA SER A 188 21.09 -1.53 2.78
C SER A 188 20.63 -0.10 2.43
N ARG A 189 21.09 0.40 1.28
CA ARG A 189 20.60 1.65 0.72
C ARG A 189 19.52 1.36 -0.32
N LEU A 190 18.29 1.80 -0.06
CA LEU A 190 17.16 1.65 -0.95
C LEU A 190 16.85 2.95 -1.67
N GLU A 191 16.79 2.89 -3.00
CA GLU A 191 16.38 3.99 -3.87
C GLU A 191 15.29 3.54 -4.87
N ARG A 192 14.78 4.48 -5.65
CA ARG A 192 13.83 4.14 -6.72
C ARG A 192 14.53 3.32 -7.79
N GLY A 193 13.93 2.19 -8.13
CA GLY A 193 14.38 1.31 -9.21
C GLY A 193 13.62 1.53 -10.51
N ALA A 194 13.87 0.65 -11.47
CA ALA A 194 13.14 0.55 -12.71
C ALA A 194 12.30 -0.74 -12.72
N PRO A 195 11.01 -0.66 -13.14
CA PRO A 195 10.22 0.54 -13.41
C PRO A 195 9.96 1.36 -12.13
N PHE A 196 9.54 2.61 -12.26
CA PHE A 196 9.45 3.65 -11.21
C PHE A 196 8.69 3.24 -9.93
N HIS A 197 7.87 2.21 -9.98
CA HIS A 197 7.12 1.70 -8.83
C HIS A 197 7.90 0.69 -7.97
N ARG A 198 9.03 0.18 -8.46
CA ARG A 198 9.97 -0.67 -7.70
C ARG A 198 10.94 0.16 -6.85
N MET A 199 11.54 -0.52 -5.90
CA MET A 199 12.74 -0.05 -5.19
C MET A 199 13.90 -0.98 -5.58
N ALA A 200 15.12 -0.48 -5.45
CA ALA A 200 16.35 -1.24 -5.68
C ALA A 200 17.34 -0.97 -4.57
N GLU A 201 18.18 -1.94 -4.27
CA GLU A 201 19.39 -1.72 -3.50
C GLU A 201 20.46 -1.08 -4.39
N VAL A 202 21.14 -0.08 -3.84
CA VAL A 202 22.23 0.62 -4.50
C VAL A 202 23.41 0.77 -3.54
N GLU A 203 24.59 0.98 -4.06
CA GLU A 203 25.77 1.26 -3.25
C GLU A 203 25.63 2.56 -2.46
N GLY A 204 26.25 2.61 -1.28
CA GLY A 204 26.29 3.78 -0.42
C GLY A 204 25.89 3.51 1.03
N ALA A 205 25.92 4.56 1.85
CA ALA A 205 25.57 4.45 3.26
C ALA A 205 24.12 3.95 3.43
N PRO A 206 23.87 2.92 4.27
CA PRO A 206 22.56 2.35 4.47
C PRO A 206 21.52 3.39 4.93
N ASN A 207 20.31 3.31 4.36
CA ASN A 207 19.17 4.13 4.76
C ASN A 207 17.96 3.28 5.18
N SER A 208 18.12 1.96 5.17
CA SER A 208 17.13 0.97 5.57
C SER A 208 17.75 -0.12 6.41
N GLU A 209 16.95 -0.65 7.35
CA GLU A 209 17.39 -1.62 8.32
C GLU A 209 16.21 -2.50 8.75
N THR A 210 16.44 -3.84 8.75
CA THR A 210 15.47 -4.86 9.15
C THR A 210 16.16 -5.93 9.99
N GLU A 211 15.56 -6.27 11.13
CA GLU A 211 15.92 -7.46 11.87
C GLU A 211 15.09 -8.64 11.36
N VAL A 212 15.75 -9.78 11.15
CA VAL A 212 15.15 -11.00 10.59
C VAL A 212 15.41 -12.16 11.57
N GLU A 213 14.34 -12.84 11.94
CA GLU A 213 14.35 -14.06 12.76
C GLU A 213 13.57 -15.18 12.08
N VAL A 214 13.89 -16.42 12.37
CA VAL A 214 13.09 -17.58 11.97
C VAL A 214 12.12 -17.93 13.08
N ILE A 215 10.81 -17.98 12.78
CA ILE A 215 9.77 -18.44 13.71
C ILE A 215 9.59 -19.96 13.58
N GLU A 216 9.57 -20.44 12.33
CA GLU A 216 9.38 -21.83 12.00
C GLU A 216 10.30 -22.15 10.80
N GLY A 217 11.24 -23.08 11.03
CA GLY A 217 12.33 -23.37 10.11
C GLY A 217 12.32 -24.83 9.63
N THR A 218 11.17 -25.35 9.19
CA THR A 218 11.04 -26.72 8.68
C THR A 218 10.65 -26.72 7.21
N GLY A 219 11.18 -27.69 6.45
CA GLY A 219 10.87 -27.83 5.02
C GLY A 219 11.47 -26.74 4.12
N PRO A 220 10.98 -26.61 2.87
CA PRO A 220 11.54 -25.71 1.87
C PRO A 220 11.09 -24.25 2.03
N VAL A 221 10.05 -23.99 2.81
CA VAL A 221 9.49 -22.66 3.10
C VAL A 221 9.51 -22.44 4.58
N TRP A 222 10.11 -21.33 4.99
CA TRP A 222 10.19 -20.95 6.39
C TRP A 222 9.29 -19.77 6.68
N ARG A 223 8.85 -19.68 7.94
CA ARG A 223 8.15 -18.51 8.50
C ARG A 223 9.18 -17.63 9.20
N TYR A 224 9.27 -16.40 8.73
CA TYR A 224 10.17 -15.39 9.27
C TYR A 224 9.40 -14.33 10.05
N ARG A 225 10.02 -13.83 11.10
CA ARG A 225 9.65 -12.59 11.79
C ARG A 225 10.56 -11.48 11.30
N LEU A 226 9.97 -10.39 10.82
CA LEU A 226 10.69 -9.23 10.33
C LEU A 226 10.33 -8.02 11.19
N ARG A 227 11.35 -7.34 11.74
CA ARG A 227 11.19 -6.09 12.48
C ARG A 227 11.87 -4.96 11.73
N PRO A 228 11.13 -4.12 10.98
CA PRO A 228 11.71 -2.99 10.29
C PRO A 228 12.03 -1.85 11.26
N VAL A 229 13.29 -1.52 11.46
CA VAL A 229 13.77 -0.35 12.22
C VAL A 229 13.47 0.93 11.45
N THR A 230 13.55 0.89 10.14
CA THR A 230 13.18 1.95 9.20
C THR A 230 11.90 1.59 8.44
N GLY A 231 11.30 2.54 7.72
CA GLY A 231 10.05 2.32 6.99
C GLY A 231 10.12 2.74 5.52
N ARG A 232 11.12 2.26 4.76
CA ARG A 232 11.22 2.56 3.33
C ARG A 232 10.17 1.78 2.53
N LYS A 233 9.77 2.35 1.41
CA LYS A 233 8.85 1.68 0.47
C LYS A 233 9.41 0.30 0.07
N HIS A 234 8.59 -0.75 0.10
CA HIS A 234 8.92 -2.13 -0.25
C HIS A 234 10.11 -2.74 0.54
N GLN A 235 10.56 -2.12 1.64
CA GLN A 235 11.78 -2.48 2.35
C GLN A 235 11.89 -3.98 2.61
N LEU A 236 10.89 -4.58 3.28
CA LEU A 236 10.92 -5.99 3.66
C LEU A 236 10.97 -6.91 2.45
N ARG A 237 10.29 -6.55 1.36
CA ARG A 237 10.26 -7.30 0.11
C ARG A 237 11.63 -7.31 -0.56
N VAL A 238 12.28 -6.14 -0.64
CA VAL A 238 13.63 -6.01 -1.23
C VAL A 238 14.66 -6.71 -0.38
N HIS A 239 14.66 -6.51 0.93
CA HIS A 239 15.62 -7.13 1.84
C HIS A 239 15.55 -8.67 1.81
N MET A 240 14.34 -9.24 1.85
CA MET A 240 14.19 -10.70 1.76
C MET A 240 14.62 -11.25 0.40
N ALA A 241 14.33 -10.53 -0.69
CA ALA A 241 14.80 -10.92 -2.02
C ALA A 241 16.34 -10.84 -2.14
N ALA A 242 16.96 -9.82 -1.57
CA ALA A 242 18.43 -9.65 -1.56
C ALA A 242 19.12 -10.74 -0.71
N LEU A 243 18.50 -11.19 0.37
CA LEU A 243 18.97 -12.34 1.15
C LEU A 243 18.85 -13.69 0.43
N GLY A 244 18.25 -13.74 -0.77
CA GLY A 244 18.01 -14.97 -1.51
C GLY A 244 16.72 -15.69 -1.12
N ALA A 245 15.89 -15.11 -0.28
CA ALA A 245 14.58 -15.62 0.15
C ALA A 245 13.45 -14.68 -0.25
N PRO A 246 13.14 -14.49 -1.55
CA PRO A 246 12.04 -13.64 -1.98
C PRO A 246 10.72 -14.13 -1.39
N LEU A 247 9.87 -13.17 -0.97
CA LEU A 247 8.60 -13.49 -0.35
C LEU A 247 7.69 -14.25 -1.33
N GLN A 248 7.02 -15.28 -0.85
CA GLN A 248 6.05 -16.00 -1.67
C GLN A 248 4.94 -15.06 -2.12
N GLY A 249 4.53 -15.22 -3.38
CA GLY A 249 3.49 -14.36 -3.94
C GLY A 249 3.92 -12.93 -4.24
N ASP A 250 5.22 -12.60 -4.22
CA ASP A 250 5.70 -11.27 -4.61
C ASP A 250 5.70 -11.12 -6.14
N ASP A 251 5.00 -10.07 -6.64
CA ASP A 251 4.87 -9.75 -8.06
C ASP A 251 5.94 -8.77 -8.58
N LEU A 252 6.77 -8.24 -7.68
CA LEU A 252 7.80 -7.25 -8.02
C LEU A 252 9.22 -7.74 -7.78
N TYR A 253 9.45 -8.66 -6.83
CA TYR A 253 10.78 -9.09 -6.40
C TYR A 253 10.93 -10.61 -6.33
N PRO A 254 12.09 -11.17 -6.72
CA PRO A 254 13.27 -10.49 -7.27
C PRO A 254 13.04 -9.99 -8.70
N THR A 255 12.13 -10.61 -9.45
CA THR A 255 11.78 -10.31 -10.84
C THR A 255 10.35 -9.81 -10.94
N LEU A 256 10.12 -8.95 -11.94
CA LEU A 256 8.78 -8.44 -12.21
C LEU A 256 7.92 -9.56 -12.83
N ALA A 257 6.83 -9.90 -12.14
CA ALA A 257 5.84 -10.88 -12.60
C ALA A 257 4.44 -10.23 -12.55
N PRO A 258 4.07 -9.43 -13.57
CA PRO A 258 2.79 -8.71 -13.57
C PRO A 258 1.62 -9.70 -13.47
N ARG A 259 0.59 -9.29 -12.72
CA ARG A 259 -0.68 -10.02 -12.57
C ARG A 259 -1.82 -9.20 -13.10
N ASP A 260 -2.85 -9.88 -13.55
CA ASP A 260 -4.11 -9.24 -13.90
C ASP A 260 -4.76 -8.57 -12.68
N ALA A 261 -5.47 -7.48 -12.91
CA ALA A 261 -6.04 -6.67 -11.85
C ALA A 261 -7.05 -7.42 -10.94
N GLY A 262 -7.65 -8.49 -11.46
CA GLY A 262 -8.62 -9.35 -10.76
C GLY A 262 -8.04 -10.69 -10.29
N ASP A 263 -6.75 -10.94 -10.46
CA ASP A 263 -6.14 -12.18 -9.97
C ASP A 263 -5.78 -12.06 -8.49
N TYR A 264 -6.52 -12.78 -7.66
CA TYR A 264 -6.36 -12.88 -6.21
C TYR A 264 -5.83 -14.25 -5.74
N SER A 265 -5.40 -15.11 -6.65
CA SER A 265 -5.05 -16.51 -6.38
C SER A 265 -3.83 -16.67 -5.50
N GLN A 266 -2.86 -15.76 -5.61
CA GLN A 266 -1.58 -15.85 -4.90
C GLN A 266 -1.29 -14.57 -4.12
N PRO A 267 -1.78 -14.42 -2.88
CA PRO A 267 -1.48 -13.27 -2.05
C PRO A 267 0.01 -13.22 -1.68
N LEU A 268 0.55 -12.02 -1.61
CA LEU A 268 1.90 -11.79 -1.07
C LEU A 268 1.95 -12.30 0.38
N GLN A 269 2.82 -13.23 0.67
CA GLN A 269 2.96 -13.79 2.02
C GLN A 269 3.75 -12.85 2.94
N LEU A 270 3.16 -11.68 3.20
CA LEU A 270 3.66 -10.65 4.12
C LEU A 270 2.50 -10.07 4.92
N LEU A 271 2.59 -10.15 6.24
CA LEU A 271 1.57 -9.74 7.19
C LEU A 271 2.15 -8.78 8.25
N ALA A 272 1.61 -7.57 8.36
CA ALA A 272 1.87 -6.67 9.49
C ALA A 272 1.15 -7.21 10.74
N ARG A 273 1.89 -8.01 11.53
CA ARG A 273 1.34 -8.85 12.60
C ARG A 273 1.00 -8.08 13.85
N THR A 274 1.95 -7.30 14.38
CA THR A 274 1.75 -6.54 15.60
C THR A 274 2.20 -5.10 15.48
N LEU A 275 1.53 -4.24 16.25
CA LEU A 275 1.91 -2.85 16.50
C LEU A 275 1.88 -2.59 17.99
N SER A 276 2.96 -2.00 18.54
CA SER A 276 3.05 -1.65 19.96
C SER A 276 3.67 -0.27 20.13
N PHE A 277 3.10 0.55 20.99
CA PHE A 277 3.57 1.91 21.31
C PHE A 277 2.97 2.42 22.63
N SER A 278 3.60 3.42 23.24
CA SER A 278 2.97 4.20 24.29
C SER A 278 2.07 5.25 23.68
N ASP A 279 0.79 5.27 24.04
CA ASP A 279 -0.20 6.22 23.53
C ASP A 279 0.25 7.66 23.89
N PRO A 280 0.38 8.56 22.90
CA PRO A 280 0.94 9.89 23.15
C PRO A 280 0.01 10.84 23.94
N LEU A 281 -1.24 10.45 24.17
CA LEU A 281 -2.23 11.23 24.90
C LEU A 281 -2.43 10.72 26.34
N SER A 282 -2.50 9.41 26.51
CA SER A 282 -2.73 8.78 27.83
C SER A 282 -1.46 8.25 28.52
N GLY A 283 -0.40 7.99 27.74
CA GLY A 283 0.80 7.31 28.23
C GLY A 283 0.68 5.79 28.34
N GLU A 284 -0.52 5.23 28.15
CA GLU A 284 -0.74 3.79 28.23
C GLU A 284 -0.04 3.01 27.12
N VAL A 285 0.44 1.81 27.41
CA VAL A 285 0.97 0.93 26.37
C VAL A 285 -0.19 0.34 25.58
N ARG A 286 -0.18 0.59 24.28
CA ARG A 286 -1.11 0.00 23.32
C ARG A 286 -0.42 -1.14 22.58
N HIS A 287 -1.09 -2.28 22.51
CA HIS A 287 -0.64 -3.44 21.74
C HIS A 287 -1.79 -3.99 20.91
N PHE A 288 -1.57 -4.12 19.60
CA PHE A 288 -2.54 -4.64 18.65
C PHE A 288 -1.96 -5.83 17.91
N CYS A 289 -2.79 -6.84 17.64
CA CYS A 289 -2.42 -8.03 16.89
C CYS A 289 -3.43 -8.26 15.74
N SER A 290 -2.92 -8.55 14.56
CA SER A 290 -3.74 -8.96 13.41
C SER A 290 -4.37 -10.32 13.65
N GLY A 291 -5.64 -10.44 13.31
CA GLY A 291 -6.35 -11.73 13.30
C GLY A 291 -6.15 -12.55 12.02
N LEU A 292 -5.46 -11.97 11.02
CA LEU A 292 -5.15 -12.66 9.78
C LEU A 292 -3.98 -13.63 9.97
N THR A 293 -3.89 -14.62 9.08
CA THR A 293 -2.81 -15.61 9.05
C THR A 293 -2.29 -15.77 7.63
N LEU A 294 -0.97 -15.95 7.51
CA LEU A 294 -0.36 -16.36 6.25
C LEU A 294 -0.67 -17.84 6.00
N LYS A 295 -0.95 -18.17 4.75
CA LYS A 295 -1.20 -19.55 4.31
C LYS A 295 -0.14 -19.91 3.29
N GLU A 296 0.48 -21.07 3.45
CA GLU A 296 1.27 -21.62 2.37
C GLU A 296 0.38 -21.78 1.13
N PRO A 297 0.88 -21.41 -0.07
CA PRO A 297 0.16 -21.73 -1.29
C PRO A 297 -0.05 -23.25 -1.32
N SER A 298 -1.30 -23.67 -1.52
CA SER A 298 -1.62 -25.09 -1.73
C SER A 298 -0.70 -25.60 -2.83
N ARG A 299 0.09 -26.64 -2.53
CA ARG A 299 0.88 -27.35 -3.55
C ARG A 299 -0.12 -27.83 -4.59
N GLY A 300 -0.10 -27.23 -5.77
CA GLY A 300 -0.87 -27.75 -6.90
C GLY A 300 -0.56 -29.23 -7.02
N SER A 301 -1.58 -30.06 -6.99
CA SER A 301 -1.43 -31.51 -7.26
C SER A 301 -0.61 -31.65 -8.54
N PRO A 302 0.46 -32.46 -8.56
CA PRO A 302 1.23 -32.69 -9.77
C PRO A 302 0.23 -33.15 -10.85
N GLY A 303 0.19 -32.42 -11.96
CA GLY A 303 -0.67 -32.72 -13.08
C GLY A 303 -0.55 -34.21 -13.43
N ARG A 304 -1.69 -34.89 -13.40
CA ARG A 304 -1.79 -36.28 -13.85
C ARG A 304 -1.27 -36.28 -15.28
N ALA A 305 -0.09 -36.87 -15.48
CA ALA A 305 0.40 -37.17 -16.81
C ALA A 305 -0.66 -38.06 -17.49
N THR A 306 -1.34 -37.51 -18.47
CA THR A 306 -2.18 -38.27 -19.38
C THR A 306 -1.25 -39.20 -20.13
N GLY A 307 -1.34 -40.49 -19.79
CA GLY A 307 -0.65 -41.56 -20.51
C GLY A 307 -1.03 -41.48 -21.98
N ALA A 308 -0.01 -41.43 -22.82
CA ALA A 308 -0.15 -41.63 -24.24
C ALA A 308 -0.59 -43.08 -24.49
N ASP A 309 -1.83 -43.27 -24.90
CA ASP A 309 -2.29 -44.52 -25.50
C ASP A 309 -1.64 -44.66 -26.87
N THR A 310 -0.62 -45.50 -26.92
CA THR A 310 -0.11 -46.05 -28.16
C THR A 310 -1.05 -47.18 -28.60
N ASN A 311 -1.95 -46.90 -29.51
CA ASN A 311 -2.64 -47.90 -30.28
C ASN A 311 -2.26 -47.75 -31.74
N ALA A 312 -1.35 -48.58 -32.23
CA ALA A 312 -1.10 -48.80 -33.64
C ALA A 312 -2.12 -49.83 -34.16
N PRO A 313 -2.71 -49.62 -35.32
CA PRO A 313 -3.43 -50.72 -36.00
C PRO A 313 -2.46 -51.54 -36.85
N GLU A 314 -2.44 -52.83 -36.60
CA GLU A 314 -1.99 -53.83 -37.56
C GLU A 314 -3.05 -54.04 -38.63
N ALA A 315 -2.54 -54.37 -39.84
CA ALA A 315 -3.12 -54.93 -41.08
C ALA A 315 -3.62 -53.89 -42.10
#